data_1784fd006674a4399b58488e31b8ace1
#
_entry.id   1784fd006674a4399b58488e31b8ace1
#
_cell.length_a   1.000
_cell.length_b   1.000
_cell.length_c   1.000
_cell.angle_alpha   90.00
_cell.angle_beta   90.00
_cell.angle_gamma   90.00
#
_symmetry.space_group_name_H-M   'P 1'
#
loop_
_entity.id
_entity.type
_entity.pdbx_description
1 polymer ?
#
loop_
_entity_poly.entity_id
_entity_poly.type
_entity_poly.pdbx_seq_one_letter_code
_entity_poly.pdbx_strand_id
1 'polypeptide(L)'
;DFPVSLRYSVVSKTKAWGKGAMPYETDFEEFGRDMAESEKAVKYLEEAGYDMFNCDNGTYDAWYWAHPPQYMPDNCNLEYVEHIKKFTNCPVVCAGRMDPVKAAEEIAAGRLDAVAIARQNLVDHEWIHKILSGREDEIKPCIRCHNGCFNMAKFKGTANLQSMDDSLHLARCALNPTTMQHNKYKIVPTRNPKKVAIIGGGIGGMECALVLKQRGHTPVIFEKTNELGGLFLTASAMSFKENDK
;
A
#
# COMPACT_ATOMS: atom_id res chain seq x y z
N ASP A 1 6.52 32.79 1.22
CA ASP A 1 6.70 31.77 0.16
C ASP A 1 6.05 30.48 0.61
N PHE A 2 5.37 29.80 -0.32
CA PHE A 2 4.67 28.56 -0.05
C PHE A 2 5.33 27.44 -0.86
N PRO A 3 5.85 26.35 -0.23
CA PRO A 3 6.52 25.28 -0.97
C PRO A 3 5.50 24.51 -1.84
N VAL A 4 5.88 24.23 -3.07
CA VAL A 4 5.05 23.53 -4.06
C VAL A 4 5.65 22.18 -4.39
N SER A 5 4.93 21.10 -4.07
CA SER A 5 5.30 19.74 -4.41
C SER A 5 4.55 19.24 -5.64
N LEU A 6 5.24 18.58 -6.54
CA LEU A 6 4.67 17.94 -7.73
C LEU A 6 4.65 16.42 -7.60
N ARG A 7 3.49 15.79 -7.89
CA ARG A 7 3.47 14.37 -8.19
C ARG A 7 4.01 14.16 -9.61
N TYR A 8 5.13 13.45 -9.71
CA TYR A 8 5.92 13.34 -10.93
C TYR A 8 6.05 11.87 -11.35
N SER A 9 5.47 11.51 -12.50
CA SER A 9 5.69 10.21 -13.11
C SER A 9 6.99 10.26 -13.91
N VAL A 10 8.00 9.49 -13.52
CA VAL A 10 9.32 9.51 -14.15
C VAL A 10 9.27 8.94 -15.56
N VAL A 11 8.73 7.71 -15.70
CA VAL A 11 8.53 7.04 -16.99
C VAL A 11 7.08 6.62 -17.13
N SER A 12 6.49 6.85 -18.30
CA SER A 12 5.07 6.54 -18.55
C SER A 12 4.76 5.06 -18.53
N LYS A 13 5.69 4.21 -18.91
CA LYS A 13 5.53 2.75 -18.99
C LYS A 13 4.41 2.33 -19.94
N THR A 14 4.25 3.06 -21.04
CA THR A 14 3.17 2.92 -22.01
C THR A 14 3.71 2.45 -23.35
N LYS A 15 3.28 1.27 -23.82
CA LYS A 15 3.69 0.68 -25.11
C LYS A 15 2.83 1.17 -26.29
N ALA A 16 1.58 1.51 -26.01
CA ALA A 16 0.60 2.04 -26.95
C ALA A 16 -0.59 2.55 -26.17
N TRP A 17 -1.56 3.16 -26.85
CA TRP A 17 -2.83 3.57 -26.27
C TRP A 17 -3.53 2.40 -25.57
N GLY A 18 -3.83 2.55 -24.27
CA GLY A 18 -4.46 1.53 -23.44
C GLY A 18 -3.58 0.31 -23.12
N LYS A 19 -2.26 0.36 -23.37
CA LYS A 19 -1.33 -0.75 -23.17
C LYS A 19 -0.09 -0.32 -22.39
N GLY A 20 -0.05 -0.65 -21.10
CA GLY A 20 1.13 -0.47 -20.27
C GLY A 20 2.13 -1.63 -20.39
N ALA A 21 3.40 -1.36 -20.07
CA ALA A 21 4.46 -2.36 -19.97
C ALA A 21 4.51 -3.00 -18.59
N MET A 22 4.68 -4.32 -18.52
CA MET A 22 4.87 -5.05 -17.27
C MET A 22 6.34 -4.93 -16.78
N PRO A 23 6.64 -5.19 -15.50
CA PRO A 23 8.00 -5.07 -14.95
C PRO A 23 9.05 -5.92 -15.67
N TYR A 24 8.65 -7.05 -16.22
CA TYR A 24 9.54 -7.97 -16.96
C TYR A 24 9.66 -7.64 -18.46
N GLU A 25 8.89 -6.66 -18.95
CA GLU A 25 8.95 -6.20 -20.34
C GLU A 25 9.92 -5.01 -20.41
N THR A 26 11.13 -5.27 -20.87
CA THR A 26 12.19 -4.25 -20.98
C THR A 26 12.45 -3.83 -22.44
N ASP A 27 12.05 -4.67 -23.39
CA ASP A 27 12.22 -4.42 -24.83
C ASP A 27 10.91 -3.93 -25.44
N PHE A 28 10.64 -2.62 -25.28
CA PHE A 28 9.53 -1.93 -25.92
C PHE A 28 9.88 -0.47 -26.20
N GLU A 29 9.29 0.10 -27.22
CA GLU A 29 9.35 1.54 -27.50
C GLU A 29 8.37 2.27 -26.56
N GLU A 30 8.87 3.24 -25.79
CA GLU A 30 8.05 4.04 -24.90
C GLU A 30 7.19 5.03 -25.70
N PHE A 31 5.88 4.87 -25.63
CA PHE A 31 4.92 5.72 -26.31
C PHE A 31 4.69 7.07 -25.62
N GLY A 32 4.90 7.11 -24.31
CA GLY A 32 4.79 8.30 -23.48
C GLY A 32 6.15 8.92 -23.16
N ARG A 33 6.28 9.46 -21.94
CA ARG A 33 7.54 10.03 -21.47
C ARG A 33 8.53 8.92 -21.16
N ASP A 34 9.68 8.97 -21.83
CA ASP A 34 10.83 8.14 -21.53
C ASP A 34 11.76 8.79 -20.47
N MET A 35 12.87 8.13 -20.16
CA MET A 35 13.83 8.65 -19.19
C MET A 35 14.54 9.91 -19.70
N ALA A 36 14.93 9.97 -20.98
CA ALA A 36 15.66 11.11 -21.54
C ALA A 36 14.81 12.39 -21.58
N GLU A 37 13.52 12.25 -21.84
CA GLU A 37 12.57 13.36 -21.70
C GLU A 37 12.38 13.76 -20.24
N SER A 38 12.30 12.77 -19.34
CA SER A 38 12.12 13.01 -17.91
C SER A 38 13.28 13.79 -17.29
N GLU A 39 14.51 13.50 -17.68
CA GLU A 39 15.72 14.26 -17.26
C GLU A 39 15.65 15.74 -17.61
N LYS A 40 15.10 16.06 -18.77
CA LYS A 40 14.90 17.46 -19.20
C LYS A 40 13.72 18.10 -18.46
N ALA A 41 12.63 17.35 -18.35
CA ALA A 41 11.41 17.85 -17.74
C ALA A 41 11.61 18.18 -16.25
N VAL A 42 12.35 17.38 -15.48
CA VAL A 42 12.58 17.65 -14.06
C VAL A 42 13.36 18.94 -13.85
N LYS A 43 14.37 19.23 -14.68
CA LYS A 43 15.13 20.49 -14.65
C LYS A 43 14.25 21.70 -14.97
N TYR A 44 13.47 21.59 -16.04
CA TYR A 44 12.53 22.65 -16.43
C TYR A 44 11.51 22.95 -15.34
N LEU A 45 11.00 21.92 -14.66
CA LEU A 45 10.04 22.07 -13.57
C LEU A 45 10.68 22.69 -12.32
N GLU A 46 11.93 22.34 -11.99
CA GLU A 46 12.71 23.00 -10.93
C GLU A 46 12.89 24.49 -11.24
N GLU A 47 13.29 24.82 -12.47
CA GLU A 47 13.43 26.23 -12.93
C GLU A 47 12.10 26.98 -12.91
N ALA A 48 10.98 26.29 -13.12
CA ALA A 48 9.64 26.85 -13.03
C ALA A 48 9.15 27.09 -11.59
N GLY A 49 9.91 26.64 -10.57
CA GLY A 49 9.67 26.93 -9.16
C GLY A 49 8.98 25.83 -8.37
N TYR A 50 9.07 24.57 -8.81
CA TYR A 50 8.71 23.46 -7.95
C TYR A 50 9.80 23.16 -6.91
N ASP A 51 9.40 22.92 -5.66
CA ASP A 51 10.31 22.74 -4.53
C ASP A 51 10.54 21.28 -4.14
N MET A 52 9.74 20.33 -4.61
CA MET A 52 9.86 18.91 -4.30
C MET A 52 9.18 18.04 -5.36
N PHE A 53 9.77 16.89 -5.67
CA PHE A 53 9.20 15.89 -6.58
C PHE A 53 8.82 14.60 -5.85
N ASN A 54 7.53 14.28 -5.81
CA ASN A 54 7.04 13.00 -5.32
C ASN A 54 6.86 12.05 -6.51
N CYS A 55 7.84 11.15 -6.69
CA CYS A 55 8.07 10.39 -7.90
C CYS A 55 7.50 8.97 -7.84
N ASP A 56 6.96 8.54 -8.98
CA ASP A 56 6.66 7.14 -9.31
C ASP A 56 6.82 6.92 -10.82
N ASN A 57 6.28 5.83 -11.33
CA ASN A 57 6.14 5.57 -12.76
C ASN A 57 4.68 5.32 -13.13
N GLY A 58 4.42 5.27 -14.44
CA GLY A 58 3.14 4.89 -14.99
C GLY A 58 2.20 6.04 -15.28
N THR A 59 1.19 5.72 -16.06
CA THR A 59 0.08 6.57 -16.47
C THR A 59 -1.23 5.81 -16.22
N TYR A 60 -2.37 6.33 -16.71
CA TYR A 60 -3.63 5.58 -16.70
C TYR A 60 -3.57 4.29 -17.53
N ASP A 61 -2.72 4.23 -18.56
CA ASP A 61 -2.52 3.01 -19.37
C ASP A 61 -1.63 1.99 -18.66
N ALA A 62 -0.80 2.44 -17.73
CA ALA A 62 0.12 1.65 -16.92
C ALA A 62 -0.05 1.93 -15.41
N TRP A 63 -1.29 2.08 -14.96
CA TRP A 63 -1.65 2.49 -13.59
C TRP A 63 -1.07 1.58 -12.48
N TYR A 64 -0.76 0.32 -12.80
CA TYR A 64 -0.15 -0.62 -11.85
C TYR A 64 1.30 -0.28 -11.49
N TRP A 65 1.96 0.65 -12.19
CA TRP A 65 3.21 1.25 -11.76
C TRP A 65 2.99 2.37 -10.74
N ALA A 66 1.99 3.22 -10.95
CA ALA A 66 1.63 4.29 -10.01
C ALA A 66 0.98 3.74 -8.72
N HIS A 67 0.25 2.64 -8.83
CA HIS A 67 -0.41 1.96 -7.71
C HIS A 67 -0.07 0.47 -7.68
N PRO A 68 1.17 0.08 -7.37
CA PRO A 68 1.63 -1.29 -7.58
C PRO A 68 0.81 -2.32 -6.78
N PRO A 69 0.16 -3.28 -7.46
CA PRO A 69 -0.57 -4.38 -6.82
C PRO A 69 0.39 -5.49 -6.34
N GLN A 70 -0.19 -6.56 -5.82
CA GLN A 70 0.55 -7.65 -5.19
C GLN A 70 1.57 -8.34 -6.13
N TYR A 71 1.27 -8.46 -7.42
CA TYR A 71 2.14 -9.09 -8.41
C TYR A 71 3.29 -8.21 -8.92
N MET A 72 3.31 -6.91 -8.60
CA MET A 72 4.43 -6.02 -8.90
C MET A 72 5.57 -6.27 -7.91
N PRO A 73 6.84 -6.17 -8.33
CA PRO A 73 7.97 -6.31 -7.42
C PRO A 73 7.99 -5.20 -6.36
N ASP A 74 8.59 -5.48 -5.20
CA ASP A 74 8.90 -4.45 -4.23
C ASP A 74 9.92 -3.46 -4.81
N ASN A 75 9.85 -2.21 -4.37
CA ASN A 75 10.72 -1.12 -4.84
C ASN A 75 10.69 -0.90 -6.35
N CYS A 76 9.59 -1.23 -7.03
CA CYS A 76 9.49 -1.25 -8.49
C CYS A 76 9.80 0.09 -9.18
N ASN A 77 9.70 1.21 -8.47
CA ASN A 77 9.98 2.53 -9.01
C ASN A 77 11.37 3.07 -8.60
N LEU A 78 12.09 2.38 -7.72
CA LEU A 78 13.30 2.88 -7.06
C LEU A 78 14.39 3.30 -8.05
N GLU A 79 14.79 2.41 -8.95
CA GLU A 79 15.85 2.65 -9.92
C GLU A 79 15.62 3.91 -10.78
N TYR A 80 14.37 4.11 -11.20
CA TYR A 80 13.97 5.28 -12.00
C TYR A 80 14.06 6.58 -11.20
N VAL A 81 13.65 6.53 -9.95
CA VAL A 81 13.61 7.70 -9.07
C VAL A 81 15.03 8.09 -8.61
N GLU A 82 15.87 7.12 -8.29
CA GLU A 82 17.30 7.35 -8.03
C GLU A 82 18.02 7.96 -9.23
N HIS A 83 17.63 7.54 -10.43
CA HIS A 83 18.20 8.13 -11.65
C HIS A 83 17.82 9.62 -11.76
N ILE A 84 16.54 9.94 -11.60
CA ILE A 84 16.04 11.33 -11.67
C ILE A 84 16.63 12.23 -10.59
N LYS A 85 16.89 11.71 -9.39
CA LYS A 85 17.55 12.46 -8.31
C LYS A 85 18.86 13.12 -8.76
N LYS A 86 19.56 12.55 -9.71
CA LYS A 86 20.83 13.09 -10.24
C LYS A 86 20.64 14.33 -11.11
N PHE A 87 19.42 14.67 -11.51
CA PHE A 87 19.09 15.74 -12.45
C PHE A 87 18.34 16.92 -11.81
N THR A 88 18.14 16.90 -10.50
CA THR A 88 17.49 17.98 -9.74
C THR A 88 18.17 18.20 -8.41
N ASN A 89 18.15 19.43 -7.92
CA ASN A 89 18.57 19.81 -6.56
C ASN A 89 17.40 19.75 -5.57
N CYS A 90 16.18 19.67 -6.07
CA CYS A 90 15.00 19.55 -5.22
C CYS A 90 14.97 18.19 -4.49
N PRO A 91 14.38 18.13 -3.28
CA PRO A 91 14.09 16.88 -2.62
C PRO A 91 13.26 15.94 -3.50
N VAL A 92 13.67 14.68 -3.56
CA VAL A 92 13.00 13.62 -4.32
C VAL A 92 12.47 12.55 -3.39
N VAL A 93 11.18 12.28 -3.51
CA VAL A 93 10.44 11.29 -2.73
C VAL A 93 10.07 10.11 -3.63
N CYS A 94 10.43 8.89 -3.27
CA CYS A 94 10.05 7.70 -4.03
C CYS A 94 8.75 7.08 -3.50
N ALA A 95 7.81 6.80 -4.39
CA ALA A 95 6.57 6.08 -4.10
C ALA A 95 6.46 4.78 -4.90
N GLY A 96 5.80 3.78 -4.33
CA GLY A 96 5.46 2.52 -5.00
C GLY A 96 6.12 1.29 -4.38
N ARG A 97 5.39 0.59 -3.51
CA ARG A 97 5.82 -0.64 -2.83
C ARG A 97 7.21 -0.54 -2.17
N MET A 98 7.53 0.62 -1.62
CA MET A 98 8.79 0.80 -0.93
C MET A 98 8.86 -0.09 0.31
N ASP A 99 9.92 -0.89 0.37
CA ASP A 99 10.30 -1.61 1.57
C ASP A 99 10.94 -0.64 2.57
N PRO A 100 10.52 -0.61 3.85
CA PRO A 100 11.01 0.35 4.83
C PRO A 100 12.52 0.24 5.12
N VAL A 101 13.08 -0.97 5.15
CA VAL A 101 14.51 -1.19 5.38
C VAL A 101 15.31 -0.68 4.20
N LYS A 102 14.91 -1.07 2.99
CA LYS A 102 15.53 -0.58 1.75
C LYS A 102 15.42 0.93 1.63
N ALA A 103 14.28 1.51 1.97
CA ALA A 103 14.07 2.95 1.98
C ALA A 103 15.06 3.67 2.91
N ALA A 104 15.27 3.16 4.12
CA ALA A 104 16.23 3.73 5.07
C ALA A 104 17.67 3.67 4.54
N GLU A 105 18.09 2.58 3.91
CA GLU A 105 19.40 2.44 3.26
C GLU A 105 19.60 3.47 2.15
N GLU A 106 18.61 3.67 1.27
CA GLU A 106 18.69 4.59 0.14
C GLU A 106 18.73 6.05 0.59
N ILE A 107 17.96 6.40 1.62
CA ILE A 107 18.00 7.74 2.23
C ILE A 107 19.35 7.97 2.91
N ALA A 108 19.85 7.02 3.70
CA ALA A 108 21.15 7.13 4.36
C ALA A 108 22.31 7.28 3.36
N ALA A 109 22.19 6.66 2.18
CA ALA A 109 23.16 6.77 1.10
C ALA A 109 23.01 8.05 0.24
N GLY A 110 22.00 8.89 0.50
CA GLY A 110 21.73 10.12 -0.26
C GLY A 110 21.18 9.90 -1.66
N ARG A 111 20.69 8.70 -1.97
CA ARG A 111 20.09 8.39 -3.28
C ARG A 111 18.62 8.80 -3.37
N LEU A 112 17.97 8.96 -2.23
CA LEU A 112 16.64 9.54 -2.07
C LEU A 112 16.63 10.51 -0.89
N ASP A 113 15.67 11.41 -0.83
CA ASP A 113 15.45 12.27 0.33
C ASP A 113 14.35 11.73 1.25
N ALA A 114 13.35 11.04 0.69
CA ALA A 114 12.25 10.44 1.44
C ALA A 114 11.53 9.36 0.63
N VAL A 115 10.60 8.66 1.27
CA VAL A 115 9.66 7.73 0.62
C VAL A 115 8.22 8.06 0.97
N ALA A 116 7.32 7.82 0.01
CA ALA A 116 5.88 8.00 0.21
C ALA A 116 5.19 6.65 0.42
N ILE A 117 4.59 6.49 1.59
CA ILE A 117 3.88 5.27 1.99
C ILE A 117 2.42 5.63 2.30
N ALA A 118 1.48 5.12 1.51
CA ALA A 118 0.06 5.43 1.66
C ALA A 118 -0.76 4.25 2.21
N ARG A 119 -0.79 3.12 1.49
CA ARG A 119 -1.68 1.99 1.81
C ARG A 119 -1.35 1.32 3.14
N GLN A 120 -0.09 1.33 3.58
CA GLN A 120 0.30 0.84 4.89
C GLN A 120 -0.42 1.61 6.02
N ASN A 121 -0.60 2.92 5.88
CA ASN A 121 -1.36 3.73 6.85
C ASN A 121 -2.84 3.34 6.95
N LEU A 122 -3.41 2.76 5.88
CA LEU A 122 -4.80 2.27 5.89
C LEU A 122 -4.92 0.94 6.65
N VAL A 123 -3.90 0.10 6.57
CA VAL A 123 -3.87 -1.20 7.25
C VAL A 123 -3.57 -1.02 8.73
N ASP A 124 -2.56 -0.25 9.05
CA ASP A 124 -2.05 -0.03 10.40
C ASP A 124 -1.58 1.41 10.55
N HIS A 125 -2.42 2.26 11.11
CA HIS A 125 -2.09 3.67 11.30
C HIS A 125 -1.03 3.89 12.40
N GLU A 126 -0.80 2.89 13.26
CA GLU A 126 0.19 2.92 14.34
C GLU A 126 1.58 2.41 13.91
N TRP A 127 1.76 1.99 12.66
CA TRP A 127 2.97 1.28 12.21
C TRP A 127 4.26 2.06 12.48
N ILE A 128 4.26 3.39 12.33
CA ILE A 128 5.44 4.22 12.64
C ILE A 128 5.72 4.21 14.15
N HIS A 129 4.69 4.35 14.98
CA HIS A 129 4.84 4.28 16.44
C HIS A 129 5.35 2.92 16.91
N LYS A 130 4.93 1.85 16.23
CA LYS A 130 5.42 0.48 16.50
C LYS A 130 6.90 0.36 16.19
N ILE A 131 7.36 0.86 15.03
CA ILE A 131 8.79 0.92 14.69
C ILE A 131 9.58 1.70 15.75
N LEU A 132 9.14 2.91 16.06
CA LEU A 132 9.84 3.77 17.02
C LEU A 132 9.87 3.22 18.46
N SER A 133 9.02 2.24 18.79
CA SER A 133 8.94 1.58 20.09
C SER A 133 9.46 0.14 20.10
N GLY A 134 10.11 -0.33 19.02
CA GLY A 134 10.65 -1.69 18.91
C GLY A 134 9.60 -2.79 18.90
N ARG A 135 8.44 -2.53 18.29
CA ARG A 135 7.30 -3.46 18.18
C ARG A 135 6.95 -3.76 16.72
N GLU A 136 7.98 -3.94 15.89
CA GLU A 136 7.84 -4.19 14.46
C GLU A 136 7.05 -5.46 14.14
N ASP A 137 7.16 -6.48 15.00
CA ASP A 137 6.44 -7.75 14.92
C ASP A 137 4.91 -7.61 15.08
N GLU A 138 4.45 -6.48 15.65
CA GLU A 138 3.03 -6.16 15.77
C GLU A 138 2.45 -5.44 14.55
N ILE A 139 3.28 -5.07 13.57
CA ILE A 139 2.82 -4.34 12.39
C ILE A 139 2.01 -5.26 11.49
N LYS A 140 0.78 -4.85 11.15
CA LYS A 140 0.00 -5.50 10.09
C LYS A 140 0.46 -4.99 8.73
N PRO A 141 1.11 -5.82 7.89
CA PRO A 141 1.59 -5.37 6.58
C PRO A 141 0.45 -5.23 5.56
N CYS A 142 0.60 -4.29 4.64
CA CYS A 142 -0.30 -4.16 3.50
C CYS A 142 0.00 -5.26 2.47
N ILE A 143 -0.95 -6.16 2.22
CA ILE A 143 -0.83 -7.25 1.22
C ILE A 143 -1.06 -6.78 -0.22
N ARG A 144 -1.23 -5.51 -0.48
CA ARG A 144 -1.39 -4.86 -1.80
C ARG A 144 -2.49 -5.45 -2.68
N CYS A 145 -3.55 -5.97 -2.07
CA CYS A 145 -4.68 -6.61 -2.73
C CYS A 145 -5.58 -5.63 -3.51
N HIS A 146 -5.48 -4.34 -3.27
CA HIS A 146 -6.31 -3.26 -3.83
C HIS A 146 -7.82 -3.39 -3.57
N ASN A 147 -8.26 -4.39 -2.83
CA ASN A 147 -9.66 -4.75 -2.73
C ASN A 147 -10.51 -3.68 -2.02
N GLY A 148 -10.11 -3.27 -0.83
CA GLY A 148 -10.88 -2.32 -0.02
C GLY A 148 -10.53 -0.84 -0.26
N CYS A 149 -9.32 -0.54 -0.69
CA CYS A 149 -8.84 0.84 -0.88
C CYS A 149 -9.05 1.32 -2.32
N PHE A 150 -8.20 0.91 -3.26
CA PHE A 150 -8.23 1.40 -4.63
C PHE A 150 -9.53 1.01 -5.37
N ASN A 151 -9.96 -0.24 -5.24
CA ASN A 151 -11.16 -0.72 -5.95
C ASN A 151 -12.43 0.00 -5.47
N MET A 152 -12.59 0.19 -4.16
CA MET A 152 -13.74 0.92 -3.60
C MET A 152 -13.74 2.40 -3.98
N ALA A 153 -12.57 3.05 -4.03
CA ALA A 153 -12.46 4.45 -4.44
C ALA A 153 -12.84 4.66 -5.91
N LYS A 154 -12.59 3.66 -6.79
CA LYS A 154 -12.92 3.70 -8.22
C LYS A 154 -14.43 3.68 -8.47
N PHE A 155 -15.21 3.01 -7.65
CA PHE A 155 -16.64 2.79 -7.84
C PHE A 155 -17.54 3.73 -7.03
N LYS A 156 -17.11 4.95 -6.79
CA LYS A 156 -17.90 5.96 -6.09
C LYS A 156 -19.36 6.00 -6.56
N GLY A 157 -20.25 5.52 -5.71
CA GLY A 157 -21.69 5.76 -5.81
C GLY A 157 -22.45 5.04 -6.94
N THR A 158 -21.80 4.24 -7.78
CA THR A 158 -22.49 3.65 -8.94
C THR A 158 -22.73 2.14 -8.86
N ALA A 159 -21.94 1.39 -8.13
CA ALA A 159 -22.00 -0.07 -8.16
C ALA A 159 -22.39 -0.70 -6.83
N ASN A 160 -22.32 0.02 -5.75
CA ASN A 160 -22.70 -0.48 -4.44
C ASN A 160 -23.89 0.33 -3.95
N LEU A 161 -24.93 -0.33 -3.54
CA LEU A 161 -26.10 0.21 -2.83
C LEU A 161 -25.68 0.84 -1.47
N GLN A 162 -24.58 1.60 -1.49
CA GLN A 162 -24.06 2.30 -0.31
C GLN A 162 -24.92 3.52 -0.04
N SER A 163 -25.23 3.72 1.23
CA SER A 163 -25.85 4.96 1.68
C SER A 163 -24.93 6.14 1.43
N MET A 164 -25.48 7.37 1.36
CA MET A 164 -24.67 8.57 1.28
C MET A 164 -23.66 8.68 2.43
N ASP A 165 -23.99 8.17 3.61
CA ASP A 165 -23.08 8.10 4.75
C ASP A 165 -21.88 7.19 4.46
N ASP A 166 -22.09 6.07 3.78
CA ASP A 166 -20.99 5.19 3.36
C ASP A 166 -20.17 5.78 2.23
N SER A 167 -20.74 6.66 1.39
CA SER A 167 -20.00 7.32 0.31
C SER A 167 -18.97 8.34 0.80
N LEU A 168 -19.14 8.88 1.99
CA LEU A 168 -18.16 9.76 2.64
C LEU A 168 -16.95 9.00 3.20
N HIS A 169 -17.04 7.67 3.32
CA HIS A 169 -16.02 6.78 3.87
C HIS A 169 -15.57 5.75 2.83
N LEU A 170 -15.07 6.24 1.71
CA LEU A 170 -14.83 5.44 0.50
C LEU A 170 -13.66 4.45 0.60
N ALA A 171 -12.62 4.82 1.33
CA ALA A 171 -11.49 3.91 1.54
C ALA A 171 -11.85 2.86 2.60
N ARG A 172 -11.59 1.60 2.26
CA ARG A 172 -11.67 0.45 3.15
C ARG A 172 -10.37 -0.32 3.05
N CYS A 173 -10.13 -1.20 4.01
CA CYS A 173 -9.05 -2.15 3.94
C CYS A 173 -9.58 -3.56 4.19
N ALA A 174 -9.12 -4.54 3.42
CA ALA A 174 -9.48 -5.94 3.61
C ALA A 174 -8.96 -6.51 4.94
N LEU A 175 -7.86 -5.94 5.46
CA LEU A 175 -7.21 -6.39 6.69
C LEU A 175 -7.57 -5.52 7.90
N ASN A 176 -8.12 -4.33 7.69
CA ASN A 176 -8.45 -3.41 8.78
C ASN A 176 -9.88 -2.88 8.64
N PRO A 177 -10.84 -3.47 9.35
CA PRO A 177 -12.24 -3.03 9.32
C PRO A 177 -12.45 -1.62 9.88
N THR A 178 -11.50 -1.09 10.66
CA THR A 178 -11.61 0.24 11.26
C THR A 178 -11.23 1.37 10.29
N THR A 179 -10.63 1.04 9.13
CA THR A 179 -10.24 2.04 8.13
C THR A 179 -11.41 2.93 7.76
N MET A 180 -11.26 4.24 7.96
CA MET A 180 -12.29 5.28 7.77
C MET A 180 -13.59 5.04 8.57
N GLN A 181 -13.59 4.11 9.54
CA GLN A 181 -14.74 3.77 10.38
C GLN A 181 -14.36 3.57 11.87
N HIS A 182 -13.35 4.29 12.33
CA HIS A 182 -12.79 4.11 13.67
C HIS A 182 -13.85 4.20 14.77
N ASN A 183 -14.75 5.17 14.72
CA ASN A 183 -15.79 5.34 15.73
C ASN A 183 -16.78 4.17 15.77
N LYS A 184 -17.11 3.58 14.61
CA LYS A 184 -18.05 2.45 14.49
C LYS A 184 -17.46 1.15 15.01
N TYR A 185 -16.17 0.89 14.71
CA TYR A 185 -15.49 -0.38 14.99
C TYR A 185 -14.44 -0.27 16.08
N LYS A 186 -14.49 0.77 16.90
CA LYS A 186 -13.57 0.92 18.04
C LYS A 186 -13.68 -0.28 18.97
N ILE A 187 -12.54 -0.91 19.24
CA ILE A 187 -12.47 -1.99 20.22
C ILE A 187 -12.48 -1.38 21.61
N VAL A 188 -13.52 -1.71 22.39
CA VAL A 188 -13.69 -1.24 23.76
C VAL A 188 -13.68 -2.45 24.69
N PRO A 189 -12.88 -2.43 25.77
CA PRO A 189 -12.89 -3.50 26.77
C PRO A 189 -14.28 -3.75 27.35
N THR A 190 -14.62 -5.01 27.54
CA THR A 190 -15.89 -5.40 28.15
C THR A 190 -15.86 -5.26 29.67
N ARG A 191 -17.00 -4.88 30.26
CA ARG A 191 -17.21 -4.93 31.72
C ARG A 191 -17.64 -6.32 32.21
N ASN A 192 -17.98 -7.22 31.27
CA ASN A 192 -18.47 -8.57 31.59
C ASN A 192 -17.72 -9.61 30.76
N PRO A 193 -16.49 -10.01 31.17
CA PRO A 193 -15.72 -11.03 30.52
C PRO A 193 -16.45 -12.36 30.39
N LYS A 194 -16.33 -13.01 29.22
CA LYS A 194 -16.96 -14.31 28.95
C LYS A 194 -15.94 -15.25 28.32
N LYS A 195 -16.14 -16.56 28.55
CA LYS A 195 -15.51 -17.61 27.75
C LYS A 195 -16.36 -17.80 26.49
N VAL A 196 -15.76 -17.68 25.31
CA VAL A 196 -16.44 -17.71 24.00
C VAL A 196 -15.87 -18.84 23.16
N ALA A 197 -16.73 -19.77 22.77
CA ALA A 197 -16.37 -20.83 21.83
C ALA A 197 -16.48 -20.31 20.39
N ILE A 198 -15.42 -20.52 19.59
CA ILE A 198 -15.35 -20.17 18.18
C ILE A 198 -15.23 -21.47 17.40
N ILE A 199 -16.16 -21.72 16.50
CA ILE A 199 -16.19 -22.93 15.68
C ILE A 199 -15.54 -22.60 14.33
N GLY A 200 -14.37 -23.18 14.09
CA GLY A 200 -13.53 -22.98 12.90
C GLY A 200 -12.37 -22.01 13.10
N GLY A 201 -11.16 -22.48 12.78
CA GLY A 201 -9.88 -21.77 12.89
C GLY A 201 -9.42 -21.13 11.59
N GLY A 202 -10.33 -20.82 10.66
CA GLY A 202 -10.03 -20.00 9.51
C GLY A 202 -9.77 -18.53 9.86
N ILE A 203 -9.46 -17.67 8.88
CA ILE A 203 -9.14 -16.24 9.11
C ILE A 203 -10.22 -15.55 9.96
N GLY A 204 -11.50 -15.77 9.64
CA GLY A 204 -12.61 -15.17 10.40
C GLY A 204 -12.64 -15.59 11.86
N GLY A 205 -12.38 -16.87 12.16
CA GLY A 205 -12.30 -17.38 13.53
C GLY A 205 -11.08 -16.86 14.30
N MET A 206 -9.94 -16.78 13.64
CA MET A 206 -8.71 -16.23 14.23
C MET A 206 -8.85 -14.74 14.55
N GLU A 207 -9.35 -13.93 13.60
CA GLU A 207 -9.60 -12.50 13.84
C GLU A 207 -10.65 -12.28 14.94
N CYS A 208 -11.71 -13.09 14.95
CA CYS A 208 -12.69 -13.07 16.04
C CYS A 208 -12.04 -13.33 17.41
N ALA A 209 -11.14 -14.30 17.50
CA ALA A 209 -10.41 -14.60 18.72
C ALA A 209 -9.53 -13.43 19.18
N LEU A 210 -8.80 -12.79 18.25
CA LEU A 210 -7.98 -11.62 18.54
C LEU A 210 -8.82 -10.46 19.08
N VAL A 211 -9.91 -10.12 18.41
CA VAL A 211 -10.82 -9.04 18.84
C VAL A 211 -11.46 -9.35 20.19
N LEU A 212 -11.90 -10.58 20.42
CA LEU A 212 -12.44 -11.00 21.72
C LEU A 212 -11.41 -10.85 22.83
N LYS A 213 -10.16 -11.25 22.58
CA LYS A 213 -9.05 -11.10 23.54
C LYS A 213 -8.80 -9.63 23.86
N GLN A 214 -8.73 -8.76 22.84
CA GLN A 214 -8.55 -7.32 23.02
C GLN A 214 -9.70 -6.68 23.81
N ARG A 215 -10.90 -7.22 23.68
CA ARG A 215 -12.06 -6.80 24.48
C ARG A 215 -12.10 -7.39 25.89
N GLY A 216 -11.16 -8.25 26.27
CA GLY A 216 -11.07 -8.85 27.61
C GLY A 216 -11.89 -10.14 27.79
N HIS A 217 -12.36 -10.77 26.70
CA HIS A 217 -12.96 -12.09 26.73
C HIS A 217 -11.90 -13.21 26.68
N THR A 218 -12.30 -14.44 26.96
CA THR A 218 -11.47 -15.64 26.82
C THR A 218 -11.96 -16.47 25.63
N PRO A 219 -11.41 -16.29 24.42
CA PRO A 219 -11.79 -17.09 23.27
C PRO A 219 -11.18 -18.49 23.32
N VAL A 220 -11.92 -19.48 22.80
CA VAL A 220 -11.43 -20.85 22.55
C VAL A 220 -11.84 -21.24 21.14
N ILE A 221 -10.88 -21.53 20.29
CA ILE A 221 -11.11 -21.97 18.92
C ILE A 221 -11.20 -23.50 18.89
N PHE A 222 -12.24 -24.01 18.24
CA PHE A 222 -12.42 -25.42 17.92
C PHE A 222 -12.23 -25.59 16.41
N GLU A 223 -11.14 -26.22 16.01
CA GLU A 223 -10.81 -26.51 14.62
C GLU A 223 -10.86 -28.01 14.37
N LYS A 224 -11.40 -28.43 13.22
CA LYS A 224 -11.52 -29.86 12.84
C LYS A 224 -10.21 -30.46 12.34
N THR A 225 -9.27 -29.63 11.92
CA THR A 225 -7.94 -30.02 11.47
C THR A 225 -6.90 -29.68 12.54
N ASN A 226 -5.65 -30.08 12.34
CA ASN A 226 -4.54 -29.75 13.21
C ASN A 226 -3.83 -28.44 12.83
N GLU A 227 -4.36 -27.70 11.85
CA GLU A 227 -3.79 -26.44 11.37
C GLU A 227 -4.86 -25.33 11.37
N LEU A 228 -4.44 -24.13 11.76
CA LEU A 228 -5.26 -22.91 11.59
C LEU A 228 -5.07 -22.33 10.20
N GLY A 229 -5.99 -21.47 9.76
CA GLY A 229 -5.90 -20.77 8.47
C GLY A 229 -6.99 -21.19 7.47
N GLY A 230 -7.48 -22.42 7.53
CA GLY A 230 -8.57 -22.90 6.67
C GLY A 230 -8.26 -22.71 5.18
N LEU A 231 -9.20 -22.18 4.40
CA LEU A 231 -9.04 -21.95 2.96
C LEU A 231 -7.94 -20.95 2.60
N PHE A 232 -7.47 -20.14 3.53
CA PHE A 232 -6.36 -19.20 3.27
C PHE A 232 -5.06 -19.92 2.92
N LEU A 233 -4.79 -21.06 3.52
CA LEU A 233 -3.61 -21.87 3.23
C LEU A 233 -3.52 -22.24 1.74
N THR A 234 -4.66 -22.63 1.14
CA THR A 234 -4.74 -22.90 -0.29
C THR A 234 -4.71 -21.64 -1.14
N ALA A 235 -5.43 -20.58 -0.71
CA ALA A 235 -5.51 -19.32 -1.45
C ALA A 235 -4.16 -18.57 -1.52
N SER A 236 -3.26 -18.81 -0.57
CA SER A 236 -1.92 -18.23 -0.51
C SER A 236 -0.83 -19.08 -1.19
N ALA A 237 -1.19 -20.13 -1.92
CA ALA A 237 -0.22 -21.04 -2.57
C ALA A 237 0.58 -20.41 -3.73
N MET A 238 0.12 -19.28 -4.29
CA MET A 238 0.83 -18.60 -5.37
C MET A 238 2.13 -17.95 -4.87
N SER A 239 3.22 -18.06 -5.65
CA SER A 239 4.55 -17.58 -5.27
C SER A 239 4.61 -16.10 -4.89
N PHE A 240 3.86 -15.23 -5.57
CA PHE A 240 3.80 -13.80 -5.24
C PHE A 240 3.04 -13.49 -3.94
N LYS A 241 2.45 -14.50 -3.30
CA LYS A 241 1.78 -14.40 -1.99
C LYS A 241 2.58 -15.07 -0.86
N GLU A 242 3.77 -15.56 -1.14
CA GLU A 242 4.57 -16.32 -0.16
C GLU A 242 4.79 -15.54 1.13
N ASN A 243 5.05 -14.24 1.01
CA ASN A 243 5.28 -13.33 2.14
C ASN A 243 4.00 -12.89 2.88
N ASP A 244 2.83 -13.33 2.40
CA ASP A 244 1.54 -12.99 3.03
C ASP A 244 1.01 -14.12 3.94
N LYS A 245 1.75 -15.25 4.05
CA LYS A 245 1.35 -16.45 4.82
C LYS A 245 1.54 -16.32 6.33
#